data_840fd7348e824b6aa23b898f26170c7a
#
_entry.id   840fd7348e824b6aa23b898f26170c7a
#
_cell.length_a   1.000
_cell.length_b   1.000
_cell.length_c   1.000
_cell.angle_alpha   90.00
_cell.angle_beta   90.00
_cell.angle_gamma   90.00
#
_symmetry.space_group_name_H-M   'P 1'
#
loop_
_entity.id
_entity.type
_entity.pdbx_description
1 polymer ?
#
loop_
_entity_poly.entity_id
_entity_poly.type
_entity_poly.pdbx_seq_one_letter_code
_entity_poly.pdbx_strand_id
1 'polypeptide(L)'
;MAIYDVTVSMRTGMPVYPGEPGPQVEYFKRIGRDSSANVSKVSMGSHCGTHIDAPHHFIEGRATVDALPIEALVGPVHVVEHSGSGHITAADIARFGLPSGARRLLAKTNNGRFWEDDEFHTDFIGFAPDAARWLVERGFVLVGIDYLSIEQFRSEKHEVHLALLEAGVVIVEGLDLRRVPAGAYTMACAPLKMAGAEGAPARVFLWDEPPD
;
A
#
# COMPACT_ATOMS: atom_id res chain seq x y z
N MET A 1 1.00 3.00 24.25
CA MET A 1 0.46 2.80 22.88
C MET A 1 1.01 3.90 22.00
N ALA A 2 1.92 3.57 21.08
CA ALA A 2 2.33 4.49 20.01
C ALA A 2 1.41 4.29 18.80
N ILE A 3 1.06 5.38 18.11
CA ILE A 3 0.28 5.33 16.88
C ILE A 3 1.15 5.89 15.76
N TYR A 4 1.28 5.14 14.67
CA TYR A 4 2.03 5.51 13.48
C TYR A 4 1.05 5.74 12.33
N ASP A 5 1.03 6.94 11.79
CA ASP A 5 0.41 7.22 10.52
C ASP A 5 1.44 6.93 9.42
N VAL A 6 1.18 5.86 8.67
CA VAL A 6 2.06 5.38 7.61
C VAL A 6 1.57 5.75 6.21
N THR A 7 0.73 6.78 6.15
CA THR A 7 0.19 7.32 4.91
C THR A 7 1.06 8.46 4.39
N VAL A 8 1.43 8.44 3.12
CA VAL A 8 2.10 9.58 2.50
C VAL A 8 1.15 10.76 2.31
N SER A 9 1.68 11.98 2.47
CA SER A 9 0.89 13.18 2.21
C SER A 9 0.66 13.36 0.72
N MET A 10 -0.62 13.45 0.32
CA MET A 10 -1.00 13.72 -1.05
C MET A 10 -0.76 15.18 -1.40
N ARG A 11 0.08 15.45 -2.38
CA ARG A 11 0.43 16.80 -2.84
C ARG A 11 0.64 16.83 -4.35
N THR A 12 0.31 17.95 -4.96
CA THR A 12 0.64 18.19 -6.38
C THR A 12 2.16 18.07 -6.58
N GLY A 13 2.58 17.35 -7.61
CA GLY A 13 3.99 17.10 -7.92
C GLY A 13 4.65 15.99 -7.10
N MET A 14 3.91 15.22 -6.31
CA MET A 14 4.46 14.01 -5.68
C MET A 14 4.76 12.93 -6.73
N PRO A 15 5.68 11.99 -6.47
CA PRO A 15 5.92 10.89 -7.38
C PRO A 15 4.65 10.06 -7.56
N VAL A 16 4.37 9.68 -8.81
CA VAL A 16 3.31 8.76 -9.22
C VAL A 16 3.87 7.76 -10.19
N TYR A 17 3.21 6.61 -10.34
CA TYR A 17 3.62 5.63 -11.33
C TYR A 17 3.57 6.25 -12.74
N PRO A 18 4.57 6.03 -13.62
CA PRO A 18 4.65 6.66 -14.93
C PRO A 18 3.42 6.41 -15.79
N GLY A 19 2.76 7.48 -16.19
CA GLY A 19 1.51 7.44 -16.96
C GLY A 19 0.25 7.65 -16.13
N GLU A 20 0.34 7.58 -14.79
CA GLU A 20 -0.80 7.80 -13.90
C GLU A 20 -1.01 9.30 -13.61
N PRO A 21 -2.26 9.75 -13.46
CA PRO A 21 -2.54 11.13 -13.10
C PRO A 21 -2.25 11.39 -11.62
N GLY A 22 -1.33 12.30 -11.34
CA GLY A 22 -1.02 12.74 -9.98
C GLY A 22 -2.14 13.58 -9.35
N PRO A 23 -2.08 13.80 -8.01
CA PRO A 23 -3.11 14.53 -7.31
C PRO A 23 -3.07 16.02 -7.66
N GLN A 24 -4.26 16.58 -7.89
CA GLN A 24 -4.50 18.00 -8.09
C GLN A 24 -5.55 18.45 -7.08
N VAL A 25 -5.24 19.46 -6.29
CA VAL A 25 -6.15 20.06 -5.31
C VAL A 25 -6.38 21.51 -5.70
N GLU A 26 -7.58 21.82 -6.16
CA GLU A 26 -7.98 23.14 -6.62
C GLU A 26 -9.05 23.73 -5.69
N TYR A 27 -8.90 25.00 -5.29
CA TYR A 27 -9.96 25.63 -4.54
C TYR A 27 -11.17 25.91 -5.43
N PHE A 28 -12.29 25.28 -5.10
CA PHE A 28 -13.60 25.55 -5.71
C PHE A 28 -14.28 26.77 -5.05
N LYS A 29 -14.07 26.98 -3.74
CA LYS A 29 -14.53 28.15 -2.98
C LYS A 29 -13.47 28.57 -1.97
N ARG A 30 -13.39 29.89 -1.69
CA ARG A 30 -12.46 30.45 -0.71
C ARG A 30 -13.15 31.42 0.27
N ILE A 31 -12.80 31.30 1.55
CA ILE A 31 -13.22 32.24 2.59
C ILE A 31 -12.71 33.65 2.24
N GLY A 32 -13.56 34.65 2.40
CA GLY A 32 -13.22 36.05 2.18
C GLY A 32 -13.13 36.47 0.69
N ARG A 33 -13.35 35.53 -0.24
CA ARG A 33 -13.39 35.85 -1.68
C ARG A 33 -14.80 35.64 -2.25
N ASP A 34 -15.37 34.47 -2.07
CA ASP A 34 -16.61 34.04 -2.71
C ASP A 34 -17.48 33.13 -1.83
N SER A 35 -17.02 32.84 -0.61
CA SER A 35 -17.69 31.89 0.29
C SER A 35 -17.35 32.13 1.77
N SER A 36 -18.20 31.61 2.65
CA SER A 36 -17.91 31.49 4.09
C SER A 36 -17.11 30.22 4.46
N ALA A 37 -16.83 29.33 3.48
CA ALA A 37 -16.09 28.10 3.68
C ALA A 37 -15.10 27.85 2.53
N ASN A 38 -13.97 27.23 2.84
CA ASN A 38 -13.05 26.71 1.84
C ASN A 38 -13.57 25.35 1.35
N VAL A 39 -13.68 25.18 0.04
CA VAL A 39 -14.04 23.91 -0.62
C VAL A 39 -13.06 23.65 -1.73
N SER A 40 -12.49 22.45 -1.78
CA SER A 40 -11.57 22.04 -2.83
C SER A 40 -12.19 20.96 -3.70
N LYS A 41 -11.85 20.98 -4.98
CA LYS A 41 -11.99 19.85 -5.89
C LYS A 41 -10.67 19.08 -5.88
N VAL A 42 -10.77 17.74 -5.74
CA VAL A 42 -9.62 16.83 -5.80
C VAL A 42 -9.77 15.96 -7.06
N SER A 43 -8.68 15.83 -7.81
CA SER A 43 -8.59 14.95 -8.98
C SER A 43 -7.28 14.19 -8.90
N MET A 44 -7.31 12.86 -9.10
CA MET A 44 -6.13 11.98 -9.01
C MET A 44 -6.46 10.59 -9.55
N GLY A 45 -5.43 9.80 -9.83
CA GLY A 45 -5.57 8.36 -10.08
C GLY A 45 -5.96 7.60 -8.82
N SER A 46 -6.61 6.46 -8.97
CA SER A 46 -6.97 5.53 -7.89
C SER A 46 -5.73 4.94 -7.20
N HIS A 47 -4.63 4.79 -7.93
CA HIS A 47 -3.34 4.25 -7.46
C HIS A 47 -2.33 5.35 -7.09
N CYS A 48 -2.81 6.42 -6.47
CA CYS A 48 -1.98 7.57 -6.13
C CYS A 48 -1.64 7.61 -4.63
N GLY A 49 -0.35 7.79 -4.30
CA GLY A 49 0.14 7.84 -2.93
C GLY A 49 -0.04 6.51 -2.19
N THR A 50 -0.46 6.56 -0.92
CA THR A 50 -0.84 5.33 -0.21
C THR A 50 -2.21 4.88 -0.66
N HIS A 51 -2.30 3.69 -1.23
CA HIS A 51 -3.52 3.15 -1.81
C HIS A 51 -3.61 1.64 -1.65
N ILE A 52 -4.73 1.08 -2.03
CA ILE A 52 -4.94 -0.36 -2.12
C ILE A 52 -5.29 -0.77 -3.55
N ASP A 53 -4.92 -2.01 -3.90
CA ASP A 53 -5.40 -2.70 -5.09
C ASP A 53 -6.41 -3.75 -4.71
N ALA A 54 -7.56 -3.70 -5.39
CA ALA A 54 -8.54 -4.77 -5.37
C ALA A 54 -8.28 -5.76 -6.50
N PRO A 55 -8.80 -7.00 -6.42
CA PRO A 55 -8.62 -8.01 -7.48
C PRO A 55 -9.01 -7.54 -8.88
N HIS A 56 -9.96 -6.61 -8.99
CA HIS A 56 -10.40 -6.04 -10.27
C HIS A 56 -9.28 -5.27 -10.99
N HIS A 57 -8.23 -4.84 -10.29
CA HIS A 57 -7.13 -4.08 -10.91
C HIS A 57 -6.43 -4.84 -12.04
N PHE A 58 -6.19 -6.13 -11.87
CA PHE A 58 -5.56 -6.98 -12.89
C PHE A 58 -6.48 -8.07 -13.43
N ILE A 59 -7.66 -8.28 -12.83
CA ILE A 59 -8.52 -9.43 -13.16
C ILE A 59 -9.96 -8.95 -13.37
N GLU A 60 -10.35 -8.84 -14.64
CA GLU A 60 -11.69 -8.38 -15.04
C GLU A 60 -12.80 -9.18 -14.36
N GLY A 61 -13.83 -8.46 -13.87
CA GLY A 61 -15.00 -9.07 -13.23
C GLY A 61 -14.77 -9.60 -11.80
N ARG A 62 -13.61 -9.36 -11.21
CA ARG A 62 -13.34 -9.70 -9.81
C ARG A 62 -13.77 -8.58 -8.86
N ALA A 63 -13.60 -8.80 -7.55
CA ALA A 63 -13.99 -7.88 -6.51
C ALA A 63 -13.36 -6.49 -6.67
N THR A 64 -14.18 -5.46 -6.54
CA THR A 64 -13.80 -4.05 -6.51
C THR A 64 -13.56 -3.59 -5.06
N VAL A 65 -13.02 -2.38 -4.88
CA VAL A 65 -12.63 -1.84 -3.56
C VAL A 65 -13.77 -1.87 -2.56
N ASP A 66 -14.98 -1.52 -2.98
CA ASP A 66 -16.18 -1.46 -2.12
C ASP A 66 -16.69 -2.84 -1.67
N ALA A 67 -16.22 -3.91 -2.32
CA ALA A 67 -16.53 -5.30 -2.02
C ALA A 67 -15.42 -6.04 -1.23
N LEU A 68 -14.32 -5.38 -0.91
CA LEU A 68 -13.24 -5.99 -0.12
C LEU A 68 -13.69 -6.33 1.31
N PRO A 69 -13.30 -7.49 1.86
CA PRO A 69 -13.64 -7.86 3.22
C PRO A 69 -12.92 -6.95 4.22
N ILE A 70 -13.68 -6.33 5.14
CA ILE A 70 -13.13 -5.44 6.17
C ILE A 70 -12.11 -6.19 7.06
N GLU A 71 -12.33 -7.48 7.27
CA GLU A 71 -11.44 -8.36 8.04
C GLU A 71 -10.05 -8.47 7.41
N ALA A 72 -9.89 -8.21 6.11
CA ALA A 72 -8.57 -8.11 5.49
C ALA A 72 -7.89 -6.78 5.83
N LEU A 73 -8.64 -5.71 6.00
CA LEU A 73 -8.16 -4.34 6.13
C LEU A 73 -7.82 -3.95 7.58
N VAL A 74 -8.34 -4.66 8.57
CA VAL A 74 -8.14 -4.35 9.99
C VAL A 74 -7.68 -5.58 10.76
N GLY A 75 -6.73 -5.40 11.66
CA GLY A 75 -6.27 -6.46 12.59
C GLY A 75 -4.76 -6.57 12.71
N PRO A 76 -4.26 -7.64 13.35
CA PRO A 76 -2.83 -7.86 13.57
C PRO A 76 -2.03 -7.87 12.26
N VAL A 77 -0.89 -7.18 12.24
CA VAL A 77 0.02 -7.06 11.11
C VAL A 77 1.46 -7.13 11.57
N HIS A 78 2.35 -7.63 10.72
CA HIS A 78 3.78 -7.64 10.96
C HIS A 78 4.48 -6.69 9.99
N VAL A 79 5.24 -5.75 10.55
CA VAL A 79 6.18 -4.93 9.79
C VAL A 79 7.52 -5.66 9.80
N VAL A 80 8.04 -5.99 8.62
CA VAL A 80 9.35 -6.59 8.44
C VAL A 80 10.28 -5.62 7.75
N GLU A 81 11.58 -5.68 8.03
CA GLU A 81 12.57 -4.82 7.41
C GLU A 81 13.49 -5.63 6.49
N HIS A 82 13.45 -5.30 5.21
CA HIS A 82 14.33 -5.85 4.19
C HIS A 82 15.44 -4.86 3.88
N SER A 83 16.64 -5.14 4.36
CA SER A 83 17.83 -4.31 4.17
C SER A 83 18.67 -4.71 2.94
N GLY A 84 18.25 -5.73 2.19
CA GLY A 84 18.87 -6.16 0.94
C GLY A 84 18.67 -5.15 -0.19
N SER A 85 19.46 -5.28 -1.25
CA SER A 85 19.36 -4.47 -2.47
C SER A 85 18.52 -5.10 -3.58
N GLY A 86 18.17 -6.38 -3.45
CA GLY A 86 17.34 -7.12 -4.41
C GLY A 86 15.87 -7.15 -4.00
N HIS A 87 15.01 -7.64 -4.90
CA HIS A 87 13.61 -7.88 -4.59
C HIS A 87 13.46 -8.92 -3.47
N ILE A 88 12.40 -8.78 -2.68
CA ILE A 88 12.09 -9.65 -1.54
C ILE A 88 11.71 -11.04 -2.06
N THR A 89 12.50 -12.06 -1.71
CA THR A 89 12.27 -13.46 -2.09
C THR A 89 11.53 -14.24 -1.01
N ALA A 90 11.03 -15.43 -1.35
CA ALA A 90 10.47 -16.37 -0.37
C ALA A 90 11.48 -16.71 0.74
N ALA A 91 12.77 -16.83 0.39
CA ALA A 91 13.84 -17.09 1.35
C ALA A 91 14.04 -15.92 2.33
N ASP A 92 13.84 -14.67 1.88
CA ASP A 92 13.91 -13.51 2.76
C ASP A 92 12.73 -13.49 3.72
N ILE A 93 11.51 -13.74 3.24
CA ILE A 93 10.32 -13.80 4.11
C ILE A 93 10.46 -14.90 5.17
N ALA A 94 11.00 -16.06 4.80
CA ALA A 94 11.22 -17.16 5.76
C ALA A 94 12.19 -16.77 6.89
N ARG A 95 13.14 -15.86 6.65
CA ARG A 95 14.07 -15.35 7.66
C ARG A 95 13.50 -14.32 8.61
N PHE A 96 12.38 -13.67 8.25
CA PHE A 96 11.76 -12.67 9.13
C PHE A 96 11.15 -13.26 10.42
N GLY A 97 11.05 -14.58 10.54
CA GLY A 97 10.57 -15.23 11.76
C GLY A 97 9.11 -14.95 12.06
N LEU A 98 8.27 -14.79 11.04
CA LEU A 98 6.84 -14.54 11.20
C LEU A 98 6.16 -15.67 11.97
N PRO A 99 5.25 -15.37 12.91
CA PRO A 99 4.49 -16.39 13.63
C PRO A 99 3.58 -17.16 12.65
N SER A 100 3.28 -18.42 12.97
CA SER A 100 2.45 -19.31 12.11
C SER A 100 1.04 -18.80 11.82
N GLY A 101 0.53 -17.86 12.63
CA GLY A 101 -0.78 -17.24 12.45
C GLY A 101 -0.73 -15.88 11.75
N ALA A 102 0.43 -15.42 11.26
CA ALA A 102 0.54 -14.15 10.55
C ALA A 102 -0.33 -14.15 9.28
N ARG A 103 -1.15 -13.12 9.14
CA ARG A 103 -2.09 -12.97 8.02
C ARG A 103 -1.88 -11.67 7.24
N ARG A 104 -1.13 -10.71 7.79
CA ARG A 104 -0.84 -9.42 7.16
C ARG A 104 0.63 -9.09 7.31
N LEU A 105 1.22 -8.58 6.24
CA LEU A 105 2.63 -8.23 6.16
C LEU A 105 2.79 -6.85 5.53
N LEU A 106 3.59 -6.00 6.16
CA LEU A 106 4.07 -4.77 5.54
C LEU A 106 5.60 -4.83 5.44
N ALA A 107 6.11 -4.70 4.24
CA ALA A 107 7.54 -4.71 3.98
C ALA A 107 8.09 -3.28 3.97
N LYS A 108 8.95 -2.99 4.94
CA LYS A 108 9.78 -1.81 5.00
C LYS A 108 11.09 -2.10 4.27
N THR A 109 11.44 -1.28 3.32
CA THR A 109 12.65 -1.39 2.51
C THR A 109 13.42 -0.07 2.49
N ASN A 110 14.46 0.00 1.68
CA ASN A 110 15.17 1.26 1.41
C ASN A 110 14.39 2.21 0.47
N ASN A 111 13.22 1.81 -0.04
CA ASN A 111 12.40 2.65 -0.92
C ASN A 111 11.87 3.90 -0.21
N GLY A 112 11.66 3.82 1.11
CA GLY A 112 11.12 4.95 1.88
C GLY A 112 11.87 6.27 1.67
N ARG A 113 13.16 6.23 1.31
CA ARG A 113 13.95 7.41 0.94
C ARG A 113 13.40 8.16 -0.27
N PHE A 114 12.77 7.45 -1.22
CA PHE A 114 12.24 8.03 -2.44
C PHE A 114 11.04 8.95 -2.21
N TRP A 115 10.43 8.92 -1.02
CA TRP A 115 9.39 9.87 -0.65
C TRP A 115 9.89 11.30 -0.42
N GLU A 116 11.21 11.50 -0.40
CA GLU A 116 11.84 12.83 -0.30
C GLU A 116 12.01 13.49 -1.67
N ASP A 117 11.85 12.72 -2.76
CA ASP A 117 11.97 13.18 -4.13
C ASP A 117 10.60 13.50 -4.74
N ASP A 118 10.58 14.28 -5.82
CA ASP A 118 9.40 14.57 -6.62
C ASP A 118 9.30 13.67 -7.86
N GLU A 119 10.35 12.89 -8.13
CA GLU A 119 10.45 11.99 -9.29
C GLU A 119 10.19 10.55 -8.90
N PHE A 120 9.63 9.77 -9.84
CA PHE A 120 9.47 8.34 -9.68
C PHE A 120 10.78 7.60 -9.92
N HIS A 121 11.18 6.76 -8.97
CA HIS A 121 12.37 5.92 -9.07
C HIS A 121 12.00 4.54 -9.61
N THR A 122 12.74 4.07 -10.62
CA THR A 122 12.47 2.78 -11.29
C THR A 122 13.24 1.60 -10.68
N ASP A 123 14.21 1.88 -9.80
CA ASP A 123 15.10 0.93 -9.14
C ASP A 123 14.62 0.54 -7.73
N PHE A 124 13.34 0.73 -7.47
CA PHE A 124 12.74 0.35 -6.19
C PHE A 124 12.71 -1.17 -5.98
N ILE A 125 12.67 -1.56 -4.72
CA ILE A 125 12.54 -2.95 -4.27
C ILE A 125 11.06 -3.33 -4.26
N GLY A 126 10.71 -4.41 -4.96
CA GLY A 126 9.41 -5.06 -4.89
C GLY A 126 9.53 -6.48 -4.35
N PHE A 127 8.45 -7.24 -4.42
CA PHE A 127 8.47 -8.68 -4.15
C PHE A 127 8.84 -9.46 -5.41
N ALA A 128 9.53 -10.58 -5.22
CA ALA A 128 9.75 -11.55 -6.27
C ALA A 128 8.55 -12.51 -6.41
N PRO A 129 8.33 -13.15 -7.57
CA PRO A 129 7.18 -14.04 -7.78
C PRO A 129 7.11 -15.24 -6.82
N ASP A 130 8.25 -15.75 -6.37
CA ASP A 130 8.29 -16.84 -5.36
C ASP A 130 7.82 -16.37 -3.99
N ALA A 131 8.09 -15.10 -3.63
CA ALA A 131 7.60 -14.50 -2.40
C ALA A 131 6.08 -14.35 -2.39
N ALA A 132 5.48 -13.90 -3.50
CA ALA A 132 4.03 -13.80 -3.63
C ALA A 132 3.36 -15.17 -3.47
N ARG A 133 3.86 -16.20 -4.15
CA ARG A 133 3.37 -17.58 -4.01
C ARG A 133 3.50 -18.10 -2.57
N TRP A 134 4.64 -17.85 -1.93
CA TRP A 134 4.86 -18.23 -0.54
C TRP A 134 3.84 -17.62 0.43
N LEU A 135 3.51 -16.34 0.24
CA LEU A 135 2.51 -15.63 1.04
C LEU A 135 1.09 -16.18 0.82
N VAL A 136 0.72 -16.45 -0.43
CA VAL A 136 -0.56 -17.06 -0.80
C VAL A 136 -0.72 -18.43 -0.17
N GLU A 137 0.28 -19.32 -0.29
CA GLU A 137 0.27 -20.67 0.29
C GLU A 137 0.09 -20.67 1.81
N ARG A 138 0.52 -19.61 2.49
CA ARG A 138 0.38 -19.45 3.94
C ARG A 138 -0.86 -18.66 4.37
N GLY A 139 -1.70 -18.31 3.41
CA GLY A 139 -3.00 -17.71 3.67
C GLY A 139 -2.92 -16.26 4.14
N PHE A 140 -1.93 -15.49 3.71
CA PHE A 140 -1.94 -14.05 3.93
C PHE A 140 -3.17 -13.43 3.24
N VAL A 141 -3.75 -12.42 3.87
CA VAL A 141 -4.94 -11.71 3.37
C VAL A 141 -4.62 -10.28 2.94
N LEU A 142 -3.46 -9.76 3.36
CA LEU A 142 -2.99 -8.44 2.98
C LEU A 142 -1.46 -8.41 2.97
N VAL A 143 -0.90 -7.79 1.94
CA VAL A 143 0.53 -7.54 1.81
C VAL A 143 0.74 -6.10 1.39
N GLY A 144 1.68 -5.40 2.03
CA GLY A 144 1.99 -4.01 1.68
C GLY A 144 3.48 -3.74 1.53
N ILE A 145 3.78 -2.62 0.85
CA ILE A 145 5.15 -2.16 0.58
C ILE A 145 5.26 -0.63 0.68
N ASP A 146 6.46 -0.17 0.94
CA ASP A 146 6.79 1.25 1.15
C ASP A 146 7.13 2.02 -0.13
N TYR A 147 6.59 1.60 -1.28
CA TYR A 147 6.66 2.36 -2.54
C TYR A 147 5.47 2.06 -3.45
N LEU A 148 5.45 2.72 -4.63
CA LEU A 148 4.32 2.82 -5.56
C LEU A 148 4.10 1.57 -6.44
N SER A 149 4.79 0.46 -6.18
CA SER A 149 4.43 -0.85 -6.70
C SER A 149 5.01 -1.97 -5.84
N ILE A 150 4.21 -3.01 -5.65
CA ILE A 150 4.61 -4.25 -4.97
C ILE A 150 5.50 -5.12 -5.86
N GLU A 151 5.49 -4.88 -7.16
CA GLU A 151 6.22 -5.63 -8.16
C GLU A 151 7.29 -4.75 -8.83
N GLN A 152 8.35 -5.36 -9.35
CA GLN A 152 9.39 -4.63 -10.07
C GLN A 152 8.84 -3.79 -11.22
N PHE A 153 9.50 -2.66 -11.49
CA PHE A 153 9.09 -1.76 -12.56
C PHE A 153 9.04 -2.47 -13.93
N ARG A 154 7.95 -2.28 -14.66
CA ARG A 154 7.71 -2.86 -15.99
C ARG A 154 7.83 -4.38 -16.06
N SER A 155 7.34 -5.07 -15.03
CA SER A 155 7.14 -6.51 -15.13
C SER A 155 6.18 -6.82 -16.28
N GLU A 156 6.63 -7.60 -17.27
CA GLU A 156 5.82 -7.92 -18.44
C GLU A 156 4.66 -8.87 -18.15
N LYS A 157 4.79 -9.68 -17.10
CA LYS A 157 3.83 -10.74 -16.77
C LYS A 157 2.98 -10.45 -15.54
N HIS A 158 3.29 -9.40 -14.79
CA HIS A 158 2.60 -9.03 -13.55
C HIS A 158 2.42 -10.20 -12.56
N GLU A 159 3.44 -11.08 -12.46
CA GLU A 159 3.34 -12.34 -11.73
C GLU A 159 3.05 -12.17 -10.23
N VAL A 160 3.54 -11.07 -9.62
CA VAL A 160 3.32 -10.79 -8.19
C VAL A 160 1.89 -10.32 -7.97
N HIS A 161 1.44 -9.31 -8.74
CA HIS A 161 0.06 -8.82 -8.66
C HIS A 161 -0.94 -9.93 -8.91
N LEU A 162 -0.78 -10.67 -10.02
CA LEU A 162 -1.68 -11.76 -10.38
C LEU A 162 -1.73 -12.83 -9.30
N ALA A 163 -0.58 -13.29 -8.79
CA ALA A 163 -0.55 -14.33 -7.76
C ALA A 163 -1.31 -13.90 -6.48
N LEU A 164 -1.11 -12.65 -6.03
CA LEU A 164 -1.77 -12.13 -4.83
C LEU A 164 -3.26 -11.88 -5.07
N LEU A 165 -3.62 -11.17 -6.15
CA LEU A 165 -4.99 -10.75 -6.42
C LEU A 165 -5.90 -11.92 -6.84
N GLU A 166 -5.38 -12.94 -7.55
CA GLU A 166 -6.12 -14.18 -7.85
C GLU A 166 -6.51 -14.93 -6.58
N ALA A 167 -5.64 -14.90 -5.56
CA ALA A 167 -5.89 -15.49 -4.25
C ALA A 167 -6.76 -14.61 -3.33
N GLY A 168 -7.17 -13.41 -3.78
CA GLY A 168 -7.95 -12.45 -2.99
C GLY A 168 -7.14 -11.74 -1.91
N VAL A 169 -5.81 -11.71 -2.03
CA VAL A 169 -4.95 -10.95 -1.12
C VAL A 169 -5.02 -9.48 -1.50
N VAL A 170 -5.31 -8.61 -0.54
CA VAL A 170 -5.30 -7.16 -0.72
C VAL A 170 -3.85 -6.67 -0.79
N ILE A 171 -3.53 -5.85 -1.77
CA ILE A 171 -2.23 -5.20 -1.88
C ILE A 171 -2.37 -3.78 -1.33
N VAL A 172 -1.37 -3.32 -0.56
CA VAL A 172 -1.24 -1.94 -0.08
C VAL A 172 0.08 -1.38 -0.54
N GLU A 173 0.04 -0.33 -1.32
CA GLU A 173 1.23 0.31 -1.88
C GLU A 173 1.38 1.74 -1.36
N GLY A 174 2.55 2.31 -1.53
CA GLY A 174 2.78 3.70 -1.18
C GLY A 174 2.83 3.98 0.32
N LEU A 175 3.24 3.03 1.16
CA LEU A 175 3.37 3.23 2.59
C LEU A 175 4.61 4.08 2.95
N ASP A 176 4.53 4.88 3.99
CA ASP A 176 5.69 5.51 4.64
C ASP A 176 6.05 4.78 5.93
N LEU A 177 6.90 3.78 5.83
CA LEU A 177 7.35 2.97 6.95
C LEU A 177 8.67 3.44 7.58
N ARG A 178 9.23 4.58 7.15
CA ARG A 178 10.54 5.07 7.61
C ARG A 178 10.68 5.15 9.13
N ARG A 179 9.60 5.53 9.82
CA ARG A 179 9.58 5.74 11.27
C ARG A 179 9.05 4.55 12.07
N VAL A 180 8.69 3.46 11.39
CA VAL A 180 8.11 2.28 12.03
C VAL A 180 9.19 1.25 12.24
N PRO A 181 9.48 0.83 13.49
CA PRO A 181 10.34 -0.32 13.76
C PRO A 181 9.74 -1.62 13.19
N ALA A 182 10.57 -2.59 12.84
CA ALA A 182 10.09 -3.93 12.55
C ALA A 182 9.46 -4.54 13.82
N GLY A 183 8.30 -5.19 13.67
CA GLY A 183 7.57 -5.75 14.82
C GLY A 183 6.12 -6.06 14.51
N ALA A 184 5.40 -6.47 15.56
CA ALA A 184 3.97 -6.75 15.53
C ALA A 184 3.17 -5.50 15.92
N TYR A 185 2.11 -5.24 15.18
CA TYR A 185 1.20 -4.11 15.35
C TYR A 185 -0.24 -4.55 15.11
N THR A 186 -1.17 -3.70 15.48
CA THR A 186 -2.52 -3.72 14.93
C THR A 186 -2.60 -2.64 13.85
N MET A 187 -3.28 -2.93 12.74
CA MET A 187 -3.42 -2.05 11.59
C MET A 187 -4.89 -1.74 11.31
N ALA A 188 -5.15 -0.51 10.89
CA ALA A 188 -6.33 -0.14 10.14
C ALA A 188 -5.90 0.48 8.81
N CYS A 189 -6.31 -0.17 7.71
CA CYS A 189 -6.19 0.34 6.35
C CYS A 189 -7.59 0.75 5.88
N ALA A 190 -7.81 2.05 5.68
CA ALA A 190 -9.12 2.62 5.38
C ALA A 190 -9.15 3.25 3.97
N PRO A 191 -9.39 2.45 2.91
CA PRO A 191 -9.57 2.99 1.57
C PRO A 191 -10.87 3.77 1.44
N LEU A 192 -10.92 4.70 0.49
CA LEU A 192 -12.18 5.27 0.07
C LEU A 192 -13.08 4.17 -0.49
N LYS A 193 -14.33 4.07 -0.01
CA LYS A 193 -15.29 3.08 -0.49
C LYS A 193 -15.87 3.52 -1.83
N MET A 194 -15.08 3.35 -2.89
CA MET A 194 -15.43 3.75 -4.25
C MET A 194 -16.09 2.57 -4.98
N ALA A 195 -17.38 2.69 -5.24
CA ALA A 195 -18.14 1.64 -5.92
C ALA A 195 -17.59 1.38 -7.34
N GLY A 196 -17.26 0.14 -7.63
CA GLY A 196 -16.77 -0.30 -8.93
C GLY A 196 -15.31 0.05 -9.23
N ALA A 197 -14.56 0.65 -8.29
CA ALA A 197 -13.16 0.99 -8.50
C ALA A 197 -12.24 -0.20 -8.24
N GLU A 198 -11.16 -0.29 -9.00
CA GLU A 198 -10.13 -1.33 -8.94
C GLU A 198 -9.07 -1.05 -7.88
N GLY A 199 -8.95 0.20 -7.45
CA GLY A 199 -8.06 0.68 -6.41
C GLY A 199 -8.63 1.93 -5.75
N ALA A 200 -8.11 2.30 -4.59
CA ALA A 200 -8.47 3.55 -3.94
C ALA A 200 -7.38 4.04 -2.99
N PRO A 201 -7.17 5.37 -2.89
CA PRO A 201 -6.36 5.95 -1.84
C PRO A 201 -6.86 5.52 -0.46
N ALA A 202 -5.91 5.24 0.43
CA ALA A 202 -6.20 4.75 1.77
C ALA A 202 -5.44 5.55 2.83
N ARG A 203 -6.07 5.72 4.02
CA ARG A 203 -5.36 6.14 5.21
C ARG A 203 -5.00 4.90 6.03
N VAL A 204 -3.71 4.73 6.34
CA VAL A 204 -3.19 3.55 7.03
C VAL A 204 -2.55 3.94 8.35
N PHE A 205 -3.01 3.32 9.43
CA PHE A 205 -2.49 3.50 10.78
C PHE A 205 -2.01 2.19 11.35
N LEU A 206 -0.91 2.25 12.10
CA LEU A 206 -0.41 1.16 12.91
C LEU A 206 -0.38 1.61 14.38
N TRP A 207 -0.67 0.72 15.29
CA TRP A 207 -0.44 0.94 16.71
C TRP A 207 0.07 -0.33 17.38
N ASP A 208 0.93 -0.14 18.38
CA ASP A 208 1.35 -1.21 19.27
C ASP A 208 0.24 -1.48 20.30
N GLU A 209 -0.04 -2.75 20.56
CA GLU A 209 -0.88 -3.09 21.69
C GLU A 209 -0.05 -2.85 22.97
N PRO A 210 -0.65 -2.29 24.06
CA PRO A 210 0.05 -2.23 25.32
C PRO A 210 0.43 -3.67 25.73
N PRO A 211 1.63 -3.89 26.29
CA PRO A 211 1.94 -5.18 26.89
C PRO A 211 0.87 -5.50 27.96
N ASP A 212 0.41 -6.74 27.95
CA ASP A 212 -0.52 -7.27 28.95
C ASP A 212 0.02 -7.12 30.36
#